data_3fe47d68bbc72cbf179bf7cc92f14667
#
_entry.id   3fe47d68bbc72cbf179bf7cc92f14667
#
_cell.length_a   1.000
_cell.length_b   1.000
_cell.length_c   1.000
_cell.angle_alpha   90.00
_cell.angle_beta   90.00
_cell.angle_gamma   90.00
#
_symmetry.space_group_name_H-M   'P 1'
#
loop_
_entity.id
_entity.type
_entity.pdbx_description
1 polymer ?
#
loop_
_entity_poly.entity_id
_entity_poly.type
_entity_poly.pdbx_seq_one_letter_code
_entity_poly.pdbx_strand_id
1 'polypeptide(L)'
;HESKFQENLLDLVKSADIETIWIGNNSSCKHVCDRVKTIDYVDKDSKDYIGYGVLDEVVIEGLKKVLNKKKSNKTLIVLHTMGSHGPAYFNRYPDEFEKFKPSCKSNEPQSCSLDELNNSFDNTIVYTDYIISKAIDVLKKEKESQNFLIYASDHGESLGENGVYLHAAPMRIAPKEQIHVPML
;
A
#
# COMPACT_ATOMS: atom_id res chain seq x y z
N HIS A 1 16.72 11.65 -4.42
CA HIS A 1 17.61 12.43 -3.56
C HIS A 1 17.06 13.83 -3.19
N GLU A 2 16.13 14.37 -3.96
CA GLU A 2 15.56 15.72 -3.72
C GLU A 2 14.52 15.75 -2.61
N SER A 3 13.74 14.68 -2.42
CA SER A 3 12.63 14.63 -1.45
C SER A 3 13.04 14.82 0.01
N LYS A 4 14.29 14.50 0.38
CA LYS A 4 14.81 14.66 1.74
C LYS A 4 14.89 16.11 2.20
N PHE A 5 15.07 17.04 1.27
CA PHE A 5 15.30 18.48 1.55
C PHE A 5 14.11 19.36 1.14
N GLN A 6 13.11 18.79 0.50
CA GLN A 6 11.91 19.53 0.10
C GLN A 6 10.76 19.26 1.06
N GLU A 7 10.01 20.30 1.39
CA GLU A 7 8.74 20.13 2.10
C GLU A 7 7.75 19.37 1.23
N ASN A 8 6.98 18.49 1.87
CA ASN A 8 5.93 17.73 1.24
C ASN A 8 4.58 17.96 1.93
N LEU A 9 3.52 17.33 1.44
CA LEU A 9 2.17 17.49 1.98
C LEU A 9 2.10 17.20 3.48
N LEU A 10 2.84 16.20 3.98
CA LEU A 10 2.79 15.83 5.40
C LEU A 10 3.39 16.94 6.29
N ASP A 11 4.40 17.65 5.80
CA ASP A 11 4.98 18.78 6.52
C ASP A 11 3.99 19.94 6.60
N LEU A 12 3.28 20.23 5.51
CA LEU A 12 2.24 21.27 5.47
C LEU A 12 1.09 20.94 6.42
N VAL A 13 0.62 19.71 6.42
CA VAL A 13 -0.44 19.25 7.32
C VAL A 13 0.01 19.37 8.78
N LYS A 14 1.25 18.95 9.08
CA LYS A 14 1.82 19.05 10.42
C LYS A 14 1.98 20.52 10.86
N SER A 15 2.37 21.42 9.96
CA SER A 15 2.49 22.87 10.26
C SER A 15 1.14 23.53 10.55
N ALA A 16 0.03 22.90 10.16
CA ALA A 16 -1.33 23.34 10.46
C ALA A 16 -1.88 22.75 11.77
N ASP A 17 -1.03 22.30 12.69
CA ASP A 17 -1.37 21.67 13.98
C ASP A 17 -2.27 20.42 13.82
N ILE A 18 -2.09 19.67 12.74
CA ILE A 18 -2.74 18.39 12.52
C ILE A 18 -1.73 17.29 12.87
N GLU A 19 -2.06 16.44 13.85
CA GLU A 19 -1.22 15.27 14.16
C GLU A 19 -1.11 14.39 12.93
N THR A 20 0.12 14.13 12.47
CA THR A 20 0.37 13.36 11.26
C THR A 20 1.13 12.09 11.60
N ILE A 21 0.56 10.95 11.22
CA ILE A 21 1.08 9.62 11.53
C ILE A 21 1.16 8.79 10.26
N TRP A 22 2.31 8.20 10.02
CA TRP A 22 2.54 7.25 8.93
C TRP A 22 2.59 5.83 9.48
N ILE A 23 1.79 4.95 8.94
CA ILE A 23 1.78 3.52 9.25
C ILE A 23 2.20 2.79 7.97
N GLY A 24 3.39 2.20 7.98
CA GLY A 24 4.00 1.60 6.81
C GLY A 24 4.08 0.09 6.88
N ASN A 25 3.78 -0.57 5.77
CA ASN A 25 4.07 -1.98 5.49
C ASN A 25 4.85 -2.13 4.17
N ASN A 26 5.55 -1.09 3.75
CA ASN A 26 6.42 -1.13 2.57
C ASN A 26 7.85 -0.78 3.01
N SER A 27 8.84 -1.22 2.24
CA SER A 27 10.26 -1.16 2.58
C SER A 27 10.80 0.24 2.88
N SER A 28 10.13 1.30 2.42
CA SER A 28 10.57 2.69 2.63
C SER A 28 9.48 3.68 2.21
N CYS A 29 9.35 4.77 2.94
CA CYS A 29 8.53 5.92 2.53
C CYS A 29 9.30 6.90 1.62
N LYS A 30 10.47 6.55 1.13
CA LYS A 30 11.32 7.38 0.25
C LYS A 30 11.51 8.82 0.75
N HIS A 31 11.72 8.97 2.05
CA HIS A 31 11.88 10.23 2.78
C HIS A 31 10.61 11.09 2.95
N VAL A 32 9.46 10.65 2.45
CA VAL A 32 8.21 11.40 2.61
C VAL A 32 7.78 11.47 4.06
N CYS A 33 8.00 10.40 4.84
CA CYS A 33 7.58 10.31 6.23
C CYS A 33 8.66 10.66 7.28
N ASP A 34 9.87 11.05 6.87
CA ASP A 34 11.02 11.24 7.79
C ASP A 34 10.74 12.26 8.90
N ARG A 35 9.82 13.20 8.69
CA ARG A 35 9.53 14.32 9.59
C ARG A 35 8.20 14.18 10.35
N VAL A 36 7.54 13.04 10.21
CA VAL A 36 6.30 12.72 10.93
C VAL A 36 6.47 11.47 11.79
N LYS A 37 5.52 11.23 12.69
CA LYS A 37 5.54 10.01 13.51
C LYS A 37 5.29 8.79 12.62
N THR A 38 6.15 7.79 12.72
CA THR A 38 6.05 6.56 11.93
C THR A 38 5.82 5.35 12.82
N ILE A 39 5.05 4.40 12.29
CA ILE A 39 4.91 3.03 12.77
C ILE A 39 5.22 2.14 11.58
N ASP A 40 6.33 1.43 11.62
CA ASP A 40 6.78 0.59 10.52
C ASP A 40 6.65 -0.88 10.91
N TYR A 41 6.03 -1.67 10.04
CA TYR A 41 5.81 -3.11 10.23
C TYR A 41 6.76 -3.96 9.39
N VAL A 42 7.64 -3.36 8.60
CA VAL A 42 8.67 -4.09 7.84
C VAL A 42 9.80 -4.52 8.79
N ASP A 43 9.48 -5.39 9.71
CA ASP A 43 10.47 -6.03 10.56
C ASP A 43 10.88 -7.37 9.94
N LYS A 44 12.10 -7.42 9.42
CA LYS A 44 12.67 -8.63 8.81
C LYS A 44 12.86 -9.78 9.81
N ASP A 45 12.88 -9.46 11.08
CA ASP A 45 13.01 -10.42 12.19
C ASP A 45 11.64 -10.88 12.71
N SER A 46 10.54 -10.33 12.18
CA SER A 46 9.19 -10.76 12.52
C SER A 46 8.93 -12.19 12.08
N LYS A 47 8.26 -12.97 12.95
CA LYS A 47 7.78 -14.32 12.59
C LYS A 47 6.79 -14.33 11.43
N ASP A 48 6.13 -13.20 11.19
CA ASP A 48 5.16 -13.00 10.12
C ASP A 48 5.81 -12.52 8.82
N TYR A 49 7.15 -12.35 8.81
CA TYR A 49 7.90 -11.96 7.62
C TYR A 49 8.05 -13.14 6.66
N ILE A 50 7.35 -13.08 5.54
CA ILE A 50 7.30 -14.14 4.53
C ILE A 50 8.33 -13.93 3.40
N GLY A 51 9.49 -13.35 3.68
CA GLY A 51 10.57 -13.12 2.70
C GLY A 51 10.36 -11.92 1.78
N TYR A 52 9.11 -11.48 1.60
CA TYR A 52 8.71 -10.34 0.75
C TYR A 52 7.90 -9.28 1.51
N GLY A 53 7.91 -9.34 2.85
CA GLY A 53 7.15 -8.46 3.73
C GLY A 53 6.09 -9.21 4.55
N VAL A 54 5.26 -8.45 5.22
CA VAL A 54 4.12 -8.92 6.03
C VAL A 54 2.84 -8.59 5.27
N LEU A 55 1.77 -9.34 5.51
CA LEU A 55 0.46 -9.04 4.92
C LEU A 55 -0.12 -7.71 5.44
N ASP A 56 -0.91 -7.03 4.63
CA ASP A 56 -1.37 -5.66 4.91
C ASP A 56 -2.36 -5.51 6.07
N GLU A 57 -2.87 -6.62 6.68
CA GLU A 57 -3.63 -6.53 7.94
C GLU A 57 -2.89 -5.79 9.05
N VAL A 58 -1.58 -5.80 9.05
CA VAL A 58 -0.78 -5.11 10.07
C VAL A 58 -1.04 -3.60 10.09
N VAL A 59 -1.32 -2.97 8.94
CA VAL A 59 -1.65 -1.53 8.91
C VAL A 59 -3.00 -1.25 9.55
N ILE A 60 -3.95 -2.19 9.48
CA ILE A 60 -5.25 -2.10 10.15
C ILE A 60 -5.09 -2.21 11.67
N GLU A 61 -4.23 -3.10 12.14
CA GLU A 61 -3.88 -3.18 13.55
C GLU A 61 -3.17 -1.90 14.04
N GLY A 62 -2.31 -1.34 13.20
CA GLY A 62 -1.70 -0.03 13.43
C GLY A 62 -2.74 1.08 13.55
N LEU A 63 -3.68 1.14 12.62
CA LEU A 63 -4.79 2.10 12.63
C LEU A 63 -5.59 2.02 13.95
N LYS A 64 -6.01 0.83 14.37
CA LYS A 64 -6.73 0.61 15.65
C LYS A 64 -5.92 1.11 16.84
N LYS A 65 -4.61 0.80 16.89
CA LYS A 65 -3.72 1.25 17.98
C LYS A 65 -3.60 2.76 18.03
N VAL A 66 -3.53 3.43 16.88
CA VAL A 66 -3.45 4.90 16.80
C VAL A 66 -4.76 5.52 17.27
N LEU A 67 -5.90 5.06 16.76
CA LEU A 67 -7.22 5.59 17.13
C LEU A 67 -7.49 5.44 18.64
N ASN A 68 -7.16 4.29 19.24
CA ASN A 68 -7.31 4.06 20.67
C ASN A 68 -6.42 4.97 21.55
N LYS A 69 -5.34 5.53 21.01
CA LYS A 69 -4.38 6.38 21.74
C LYS A 69 -4.45 7.85 21.32
N LYS A 70 -5.32 8.17 20.36
CA LYS A 70 -5.47 9.50 19.79
C LYS A 70 -5.81 10.52 20.90
N LYS A 71 -5.03 11.62 20.92
CA LYS A 71 -5.23 12.76 21.83
C LYS A 71 -5.55 14.05 21.09
N SER A 72 -5.29 14.08 19.79
CA SER A 72 -5.50 15.27 18.95
C SER A 72 -6.93 15.29 18.41
N ASN A 73 -7.48 16.51 18.30
CA ASN A 73 -8.78 16.74 17.66
C ASN A 73 -8.73 16.62 16.13
N LYS A 74 -7.53 16.74 15.55
CA LYS A 74 -7.30 16.61 14.10
C LYS A 74 -6.11 15.69 13.86
N THR A 75 -6.32 14.64 13.12
CA THR A 75 -5.28 13.65 12.85
C THR A 75 -5.33 13.23 11.37
N LEU A 76 -4.21 13.30 10.69
CA LEU A 76 -3.98 12.62 9.41
C LEU A 76 -3.27 11.31 9.67
N ILE A 77 -3.83 10.21 9.21
CA ILE A 77 -3.19 8.89 9.27
C ILE A 77 -2.99 8.41 7.83
N VAL A 78 -1.75 8.15 7.47
CA VAL A 78 -1.40 7.52 6.19
C VAL A 78 -1.21 6.03 6.43
N LEU A 79 -1.93 5.19 5.69
CA LEU A 79 -1.75 3.75 5.65
C LEU A 79 -1.00 3.41 4.36
N HIS A 80 0.30 3.15 4.48
CA HIS A 80 1.16 2.80 3.35
C HIS A 80 1.27 1.29 3.24
N THR A 81 0.44 0.71 2.41
CA THR A 81 0.34 -0.73 2.19
C THR A 81 1.43 -1.23 1.23
N MET A 82 1.68 -2.53 1.24
CA MET A 82 2.42 -3.21 0.20
C MET A 82 1.56 -3.37 -1.07
N GLY A 83 0.27 -3.57 -0.89
CA GLY A 83 -0.71 -3.65 -1.98
C GLY A 83 -0.33 -4.68 -3.05
N SER A 84 -0.44 -4.25 -4.31
CA SER A 84 -0.15 -5.07 -5.49
C SER A 84 1.30 -4.98 -5.96
N HIS A 85 2.25 -4.64 -5.08
CA HIS A 85 3.65 -4.45 -5.48
C HIS A 85 4.30 -5.74 -5.98
N GLY A 86 4.77 -5.74 -7.24
CA GLY A 86 5.49 -6.85 -7.86
C GLY A 86 6.91 -7.08 -7.29
N PRO A 87 7.62 -8.06 -7.84
CA PRO A 87 7.18 -9.02 -8.87
C PRO A 87 6.41 -10.24 -8.32
N ALA A 88 6.46 -10.50 -7.01
CA ALA A 88 5.93 -11.70 -6.36
C ALA A 88 4.47 -11.50 -5.92
N TYR A 89 3.56 -11.27 -6.86
CA TYR A 89 2.14 -11.00 -6.56
C TYR A 89 1.49 -12.06 -5.69
N PHE A 90 1.82 -13.34 -5.90
CA PHE A 90 1.28 -14.48 -5.13
C PHE A 90 1.61 -14.43 -3.63
N ASN A 91 2.56 -13.61 -3.22
CA ASN A 91 2.91 -13.37 -1.82
C ASN A 91 2.21 -12.14 -1.21
N ARG A 92 1.31 -11.48 -1.95
CA ARG A 92 0.64 -10.26 -1.52
C ARG A 92 -0.74 -10.50 -0.91
N TYR A 93 -1.21 -11.74 -0.92
CA TYR A 93 -2.50 -12.14 -0.38
C TYR A 93 -2.41 -13.54 0.23
N PRO A 94 -3.20 -13.84 1.26
CA PRO A 94 -3.32 -15.20 1.80
C PRO A 94 -4.16 -16.10 0.88
N ASP A 95 -4.01 -17.41 1.02
CA ASP A 95 -4.60 -18.43 0.13
C ASP A 95 -6.13 -18.29 -0.05
N GLU A 96 -6.85 -17.85 0.97
CA GLU A 96 -8.30 -17.64 0.89
C GLU A 96 -8.70 -16.51 -0.07
N PHE A 97 -7.77 -15.64 -0.44
CA PHE A 97 -7.95 -14.57 -1.43
C PHE A 97 -7.51 -14.97 -2.84
N GLU A 98 -7.01 -16.19 -3.04
CA GLU A 98 -6.71 -16.73 -4.37
C GLU A 98 -8.00 -17.15 -5.09
N LYS A 99 -8.72 -16.17 -5.62
CA LYS A 99 -10.03 -16.38 -6.31
C LYS A 99 -9.86 -16.72 -7.78
N PHE A 100 -8.86 -16.12 -8.42
CA PHE A 100 -8.55 -16.31 -9.84
C PHE A 100 -7.41 -17.32 -9.99
N LYS A 101 -7.64 -18.39 -10.80
CA LYS A 101 -6.73 -19.53 -10.97
C LYS A 101 -6.69 -19.98 -12.43
N PRO A 102 -5.56 -20.54 -12.89
CA PRO A 102 -4.29 -20.68 -12.19
C PRO A 102 -3.61 -19.33 -11.98
N SER A 103 -2.79 -19.19 -10.93
CA SER A 103 -2.06 -17.97 -10.65
C SER A 103 -0.54 -18.18 -10.78
N CYS A 104 0.16 -17.14 -11.23
CA CYS A 104 1.62 -17.13 -11.32
C CYS A 104 2.24 -17.26 -9.94
N LYS A 105 3.10 -18.25 -9.73
CA LYS A 105 3.83 -18.50 -8.48
C LYS A 105 5.33 -18.23 -8.61
N SER A 106 5.71 -17.39 -9.58
CA SER A 106 7.10 -17.02 -9.87
C SER A 106 7.40 -15.57 -9.49
N ASN A 107 8.65 -15.33 -9.08
CA ASN A 107 9.19 -13.97 -8.92
C ASN A 107 9.63 -13.34 -10.26
N GLU A 108 9.53 -14.10 -11.34
CA GLU A 108 9.83 -13.67 -12.71
C GLU A 108 8.52 -13.63 -13.49
N PRO A 109 7.82 -12.48 -13.55
CA PRO A 109 6.51 -12.36 -14.19
C PRO A 109 6.48 -12.87 -15.63
N GLN A 110 7.58 -12.64 -16.37
CA GLN A 110 7.73 -13.09 -17.77
C GLN A 110 7.82 -14.62 -17.93
N SER A 111 8.00 -15.38 -16.84
CA SER A 111 8.05 -16.86 -16.89
C SER A 111 6.66 -17.49 -16.83
N CYS A 112 5.62 -16.72 -16.51
CA CYS A 112 4.24 -17.19 -16.47
C CYS A 112 3.49 -16.81 -17.76
N SER A 113 2.38 -17.49 -18.01
CA SER A 113 1.45 -17.05 -19.03
C SER A 113 0.78 -15.73 -18.61
N LEU A 114 0.27 -14.98 -19.58
CA LEU A 114 -0.44 -13.72 -19.31
C LEU A 114 -1.66 -13.93 -18.40
N ASP A 115 -2.40 -15.02 -18.60
CA ASP A 115 -3.56 -15.35 -17.78
C ASP A 115 -3.17 -15.63 -16.32
N GLU A 116 -2.12 -16.42 -16.09
CA GLU A 116 -1.61 -16.69 -14.74
C GLU A 116 -1.13 -15.41 -14.05
N LEU A 117 -0.46 -14.54 -14.79
CA LEU A 117 0.04 -13.27 -14.26
C LEU A 117 -1.11 -12.33 -13.90
N ASN A 118 -2.09 -12.16 -14.79
CA ASN A 118 -3.29 -11.39 -14.54
C ASN A 118 -4.05 -11.93 -13.33
N ASN A 119 -4.28 -13.25 -13.26
CA ASN A 119 -4.94 -13.88 -12.13
C ASN A 119 -4.22 -13.60 -10.80
N SER A 120 -2.88 -13.65 -10.79
CA SER A 120 -2.10 -13.31 -9.61
C SER A 120 -2.29 -11.85 -9.20
N PHE A 121 -2.25 -10.94 -10.16
CA PHE A 121 -2.44 -9.51 -9.92
C PHE A 121 -3.87 -9.22 -9.44
N ASP A 122 -4.89 -9.78 -10.10
CA ASP A 122 -6.30 -9.61 -9.73
C ASP A 122 -6.59 -10.11 -8.30
N ASN A 123 -5.94 -11.19 -7.86
CA ASN A 123 -6.04 -11.65 -6.48
C ASN A 123 -5.48 -10.62 -5.49
N THR A 124 -4.44 -9.87 -5.85
CA THR A 124 -3.93 -8.77 -5.01
C THR A 124 -4.94 -7.64 -4.89
N ILE A 125 -5.69 -7.36 -5.96
CA ILE A 125 -6.76 -6.33 -5.96
C ILE A 125 -7.90 -6.75 -5.03
N VAL A 126 -8.34 -8.03 -5.09
CA VAL A 126 -9.35 -8.58 -4.16
C VAL A 126 -8.91 -8.39 -2.71
N TYR A 127 -7.65 -8.65 -2.42
CA TYR A 127 -7.12 -8.49 -1.07
C TYR A 127 -6.98 -7.02 -0.66
N THR A 128 -6.55 -6.14 -1.56
CA THR A 128 -6.51 -4.70 -1.32
C THR A 128 -7.89 -4.13 -1.00
N ASP A 129 -8.93 -4.53 -1.76
CA ASP A 129 -10.32 -4.16 -1.48
C ASP A 129 -10.75 -4.60 -0.07
N TYR A 130 -10.40 -5.82 0.32
CA TYR A 130 -10.64 -6.30 1.69
C TYR A 130 -9.96 -5.42 2.74
N ILE A 131 -8.69 -5.04 2.56
CA ILE A 131 -7.96 -4.16 3.49
C ILE A 131 -8.63 -2.78 3.60
N ILE A 132 -9.03 -2.19 2.47
CA ILE A 132 -9.77 -0.92 2.45
C ILE A 132 -11.09 -1.07 3.20
N SER A 133 -11.83 -2.16 2.97
CA SER A 133 -13.09 -2.42 3.68
C SER A 133 -12.89 -2.52 5.20
N LYS A 134 -11.79 -3.13 5.65
CA LYS A 134 -11.44 -3.20 7.08
C LYS A 134 -11.10 -1.82 7.66
N ALA A 135 -10.40 -0.97 6.91
CA ALA A 135 -10.15 0.41 7.34
C ALA A 135 -11.48 1.18 7.50
N ILE A 136 -12.39 1.06 6.53
CA ILE A 136 -13.73 1.65 6.60
C ILE A 136 -14.49 1.14 7.83
N ASP A 137 -14.47 -0.15 8.11
CA ASP A 137 -15.14 -0.74 9.28
C ASP A 137 -14.58 -0.23 10.61
N VAL A 138 -13.26 0.00 10.67
CA VAL A 138 -12.62 0.62 11.85
C VAL A 138 -13.11 2.05 12.01
N LEU A 139 -13.08 2.86 10.94
CA LEU A 139 -13.50 4.26 10.99
C LEU A 139 -15.01 4.43 11.31
N LYS A 140 -15.88 3.54 10.82
CA LYS A 140 -17.32 3.55 11.16
C LYS A 140 -17.59 3.35 12.65
N LYS A 141 -16.67 2.74 13.38
CA LYS A 141 -16.79 2.54 14.83
C LYS A 141 -16.40 3.77 15.64
N GLU A 142 -15.64 4.71 15.05
CA GLU A 142 -15.21 5.97 15.66
C GLU A 142 -16.34 7.00 15.62
N LYS A 143 -17.30 6.89 16.54
CA LYS A 143 -18.51 7.73 16.56
C LYS A 143 -18.29 9.16 17.06
N GLU A 144 -17.19 9.42 17.75
CA GLU A 144 -16.87 10.74 18.31
C GLU A 144 -16.07 11.62 17.33
N SER A 145 -15.80 11.13 16.14
CA SER A 145 -15.00 11.83 15.12
C SER A 145 -15.74 11.87 13.79
N GLN A 146 -15.56 12.96 13.04
CA GLN A 146 -15.83 12.98 11.61
C GLN A 146 -14.63 12.38 10.88
N ASN A 147 -14.87 11.32 10.14
CA ASN A 147 -13.82 10.57 9.47
C ASN A 147 -13.97 10.66 7.95
N PHE A 148 -12.85 10.81 7.28
CA PHE A 148 -12.72 10.73 5.84
C PHE A 148 -11.68 9.68 5.51
N LEU A 149 -11.91 8.91 4.45
CA LEU A 149 -10.94 7.98 3.90
C LEU A 149 -10.76 8.32 2.42
N ILE A 150 -9.52 8.43 1.99
CA ILE A 150 -9.16 8.56 0.58
C ILE A 150 -8.19 7.42 0.29
N TYR A 151 -8.45 6.67 -0.75
CA TYR A 151 -7.54 5.69 -1.29
C TYR A 151 -7.01 6.17 -2.64
N ALA A 152 -5.72 6.05 -2.84
CA ALA A 152 -5.09 6.23 -4.14
C ALA A 152 -3.91 5.25 -4.27
N SER A 153 -3.76 4.62 -5.42
CA SER A 153 -2.50 3.95 -5.74
C SER A 153 -1.45 5.01 -6.08
N ASP A 154 -0.21 4.81 -5.66
CA ASP A 154 0.92 5.70 -5.97
C ASP A 154 1.41 5.57 -7.41
N HIS A 155 1.23 4.38 -8.01
CA HIS A 155 1.47 4.09 -9.42
C HIS A 155 0.63 2.89 -9.86
N GLY A 156 0.58 2.66 -11.15
CA GLY A 156 0.05 1.44 -11.73
C GLY A 156 1.16 0.41 -11.98
N GLU A 157 0.81 -0.68 -12.65
CA GLU A 157 1.71 -1.82 -12.88
C GLU A 157 1.52 -2.37 -14.29
N SER A 158 2.62 -2.64 -14.99
CA SER A 158 2.61 -3.32 -16.29
C SER A 158 2.73 -4.82 -16.11
N LEU A 159 1.86 -5.57 -16.77
CA LEU A 159 1.79 -7.04 -16.69
C LEU A 159 2.26 -7.72 -18.00
N GLY A 160 3.05 -7.02 -18.81
CA GLY A 160 3.58 -7.55 -20.05
C GLY A 160 3.15 -6.78 -21.29
N GLU A 161 2.43 -5.68 -21.15
CA GLU A 161 2.03 -4.82 -22.27
C GLU A 161 3.28 -4.32 -23.01
N ASN A 162 3.34 -4.58 -24.32
CA ASN A 162 4.49 -4.28 -25.17
C ASN A 162 5.82 -4.87 -24.65
N GLY A 163 5.77 -5.99 -23.90
CA GLY A 163 6.95 -6.62 -23.29
C GLY A 163 7.47 -5.89 -22.06
N VAL A 164 6.73 -4.93 -21.51
CA VAL A 164 7.07 -4.18 -20.30
C VAL A 164 6.40 -4.84 -19.10
N TYR A 165 7.17 -5.06 -18.04
CA TYR A 165 6.68 -5.61 -16.77
C TYR A 165 7.02 -4.66 -15.63
N LEU A 166 6.24 -4.76 -14.53
CA LEU A 166 6.42 -3.96 -13.33
C LEU A 166 6.20 -2.45 -13.58
N HIS A 167 6.91 -1.61 -12.85
CA HIS A 167 6.79 -0.16 -12.89
C HIS A 167 8.17 0.52 -12.97
N ALA A 168 8.20 1.83 -12.81
CA ALA A 168 9.39 2.69 -12.84
C ALA A 168 9.94 2.99 -14.25
N ALA A 169 9.16 2.80 -15.31
CA ALA A 169 9.51 3.38 -16.60
C ALA A 169 9.47 4.92 -16.50
N PRO A 170 10.42 5.63 -17.16
CA PRO A 170 10.36 7.09 -17.20
C PRO A 170 9.02 7.58 -17.72
N MET A 171 8.41 8.58 -17.07
CA MET A 171 7.05 9.10 -17.38
C MET A 171 6.79 9.36 -18.87
N ARG A 172 7.83 9.75 -19.62
CA ARG A 172 7.69 10.05 -21.06
C ARG A 172 7.44 8.83 -21.94
N ILE A 173 7.75 7.65 -21.44
CA ILE A 173 7.66 6.37 -22.17
C ILE A 173 6.90 5.31 -21.37
N ALA A 174 6.45 5.65 -20.16
CA ALA A 174 5.69 4.75 -19.31
C ALA A 174 4.38 4.35 -20.00
N PRO A 175 4.04 3.06 -20.04
CA PRO A 175 2.72 2.61 -20.47
C PRO A 175 1.62 3.23 -19.60
N LYS A 176 0.43 3.39 -20.17
CA LYS A 176 -0.74 3.94 -19.42
C LYS A 176 -1.06 3.12 -18.18
N GLU A 177 -0.79 1.84 -18.20
CA GLU A 177 -0.97 0.89 -17.10
C GLU A 177 -0.13 1.26 -15.87
N GLN A 178 0.98 1.98 -16.04
CA GLN A 178 1.82 2.45 -14.93
C GLN A 178 1.43 3.82 -14.38
N ILE A 179 0.65 4.60 -15.11
CA ILE A 179 0.34 6.01 -14.76
C ILE A 179 -1.15 6.27 -14.54
N HIS A 180 -2.03 5.37 -14.94
CA HIS A 180 -3.47 5.46 -14.71
C HIS A 180 -3.84 4.64 -13.47
N VAL A 181 -4.15 5.34 -12.39
CA VAL A 181 -4.36 4.72 -11.06
C VAL A 181 -5.79 4.95 -10.56
N PRO A 182 -6.35 4.01 -9.78
CA PRO A 182 -7.62 4.22 -9.10
C PRO A 182 -7.46 5.21 -7.95
N MET A 183 -8.51 6.02 -7.74
CA MET A 183 -8.66 6.88 -6.57
C MET A 183 -10.12 6.81 -6.10
N LEU A 184 -10.32 6.55 -4.81
CA LEU A 184 -11.62 6.39 -4.16
C LEU A 184 -11.77 7.34 -2.97
#